data_d9d641df3117e51c989b8a690db84dd7
#
_entry.id   d9d641df3117e51c989b8a690db84dd7
#
_cell.length_a   1.000
_cell.length_b   1.000
_cell.length_c   1.000
_cell.angle_alpha   90.00
_cell.angle_beta   90.00
_cell.angle_gamma   90.00
#
_symmetry.space_group_name_H-M   'P 1'
#
loop_
_entity.id
_entity.type
_entity.pdbx_description
1 polymer ?
#
loop_
_entity_poly.entity_id
_entity_poly.type
_entity_poly.pdbx_seq_one_letter_code
_entity_poly.pdbx_strand_id
1 'polypeptide(L)'
;MYAIDTSNHKINGEKVDTFLRTVKDGETHLEVEAGTTGFTGACCRAAGSRTYLALLCRQGDFFFGPIEDDDGRVVGIRIACCGDDGLDAILKALEFTYHALDDQCSGVDD
;
A
#
# COMPACT_ATOMS: atom_id res chain seq x y z
N MET A 1 -12.01 -6.51 15.50
CA MET A 1 -10.89 -5.58 15.51
C MET A 1 -9.62 -6.22 14.96
N TYR A 2 -8.86 -5.49 14.19
CA TYR A 2 -7.68 -6.03 13.54
C TYR A 2 -6.42 -5.44 14.14
N ALA A 3 -5.46 -6.29 14.43
CA ALA A 3 -4.17 -5.82 14.90
C ALA A 3 -3.44 -5.12 13.74
N ILE A 4 -2.71 -4.08 14.07
CA ILE A 4 -1.85 -3.40 13.13
C ILE A 4 -0.43 -3.79 13.45
N ASP A 5 0.22 -4.47 12.53
CA ASP A 5 1.61 -4.86 12.68
C ASP A 5 2.51 -3.81 12.06
N THR A 6 3.76 -3.83 12.45
CA THR A 6 4.74 -2.91 11.89
C THR A 6 5.86 -3.69 11.23
N SER A 7 6.47 -3.07 10.22
CA SER A 7 7.59 -3.65 9.52
C SER A 7 8.44 -2.50 8.96
N ASN A 8 9.40 -2.83 8.13
CA ASN A 8 10.16 -1.81 7.44
C ASN A 8 10.76 -2.40 6.17
N HIS A 9 11.06 -1.51 5.23
CA HIS A 9 11.68 -1.87 3.97
C HIS A 9 12.71 -0.82 3.62
N LYS A 10 13.73 -1.21 2.87
CA LYS A 10 14.70 -0.24 2.36
C LYS A 10 14.35 0.09 0.92
N ILE A 11 14.23 1.37 0.64
CA ILE A 11 13.94 1.86 -0.71
C ILE A 11 15.03 2.85 -1.06
N ASN A 12 15.84 2.48 -2.06
CA ASN A 12 16.98 3.30 -2.47
C ASN A 12 17.87 3.65 -1.27
N GLY A 13 18.13 2.64 -0.42
CA GLY A 13 19.06 2.77 0.69
C GLY A 13 18.49 3.39 1.95
N GLU A 14 17.26 3.84 1.92
CA GLU A 14 16.66 4.49 3.09
C GLU A 14 15.57 3.60 3.69
N LYS A 15 15.54 3.52 5.02
CA LYS A 15 14.57 2.69 5.72
C LYS A 15 13.21 3.38 5.77
N VAL A 16 12.17 2.64 5.42
CA VAL A 16 10.79 3.12 5.47
C VAL A 16 10.05 2.24 6.45
N ASP A 17 9.52 2.84 7.51
CA ASP A 17 8.68 2.11 8.44
C ASP A 17 7.28 1.97 7.85
N THR A 18 6.73 0.76 7.97
CA THR A 18 5.43 0.47 7.38
C THR A 18 4.48 -0.11 8.41
N PHE A 19 3.20 -0.01 8.10
CA PHE A 19 2.13 -0.57 8.93
C PHE A 19 1.34 -1.56 8.09
N LEU A 20 0.99 -2.68 8.70
CA LEU A 20 0.26 -3.76 8.03
C LEU A 20 -1.07 -3.95 8.71
N ARG A 21 -2.09 -4.19 7.92
CA ARG A 21 -3.41 -4.50 8.43
C ARG A 21 -4.04 -5.61 7.61
N THR A 22 -4.74 -6.51 8.31
CA THR A 22 -5.56 -7.53 7.65
C THR A 22 -6.99 -7.04 7.62
N VAL A 23 -7.60 -7.06 6.45
CA VAL A 23 -9.00 -6.73 6.26
C VAL A 23 -9.74 -8.01 5.92
N LYS A 24 -10.69 -8.38 6.76
CA LYS A 24 -11.55 -9.55 6.52
C LYS A 24 -12.97 -9.06 6.32
N ASP A 25 -13.59 -9.50 5.23
CA ASP A 25 -14.94 -9.10 4.90
C ASP A 25 -15.60 -10.27 4.19
N GLY A 26 -16.54 -10.92 4.88
CA GLY A 26 -17.12 -12.13 4.36
C GLY A 26 -16.05 -13.19 4.11
N GLU A 27 -15.93 -13.62 2.88
CA GLU A 27 -14.94 -14.61 2.50
C GLU A 27 -13.67 -13.99 1.95
N THR A 28 -13.58 -12.67 1.95
CA THR A 28 -12.40 -11.99 1.43
C THR A 28 -11.41 -11.71 2.56
N HIS A 29 -10.16 -12.04 2.33
CA HIS A 29 -9.09 -11.83 3.29
C HIS A 29 -7.96 -11.08 2.57
N LEU A 30 -7.85 -9.80 2.84
CA LEU A 30 -6.92 -8.90 2.17
C LEU A 30 -5.93 -8.36 3.20
N GLU A 31 -4.66 -8.29 2.82
CA GLU A 31 -3.62 -7.69 3.66
C GLU A 31 -3.09 -6.46 2.95
N VAL A 32 -2.90 -5.39 3.69
CA VAL A 32 -2.38 -4.16 3.12
C VAL A 32 -1.24 -3.66 4.00
N GLU A 33 -0.20 -3.20 3.34
CA GLU A 33 0.97 -2.64 4.01
C GLU A 33 1.29 -1.31 3.35
N ALA A 34 1.51 -0.27 4.17
CA ALA A 34 1.80 1.06 3.65
C ALA A 34 2.71 1.81 4.61
N GLY A 35 3.57 2.63 4.06
CA GLY A 35 4.44 3.48 4.85
C GLY A 35 5.16 4.50 4.02
N THR A 36 5.63 5.55 4.66
CA THR A 36 6.35 6.62 3.97
C THR A 36 7.27 7.33 4.96
N THR A 37 8.33 7.93 4.43
CA THR A 37 9.16 8.84 5.23
C THR A 37 8.55 10.24 5.30
N GLY A 38 7.46 10.49 4.56
CA GLY A 38 6.80 11.79 4.56
C GLY A 38 7.41 12.75 3.57
N PHE A 39 6.81 13.92 3.45
CA PHE A 39 7.30 14.94 2.53
C PHE A 39 8.62 15.52 3.05
N THR A 40 9.61 15.55 2.19
CA THR A 40 10.93 16.08 2.53
C THR A 40 11.25 17.37 1.82
N GLY A 41 10.42 17.74 0.85
CA GLY A 41 10.66 18.95 0.07
C GLY A 41 11.73 18.78 -1.01
N ALA A 42 12.20 17.56 -1.23
CA ALA A 42 13.24 17.28 -2.21
C ALA A 42 12.76 16.30 -3.26
N CYS A 43 13.44 16.26 -4.40
CA CYS A 43 13.08 15.28 -5.42
C CYS A 43 13.59 13.89 -5.05
N CYS A 44 13.16 12.89 -5.79
CA CYS A 44 13.29 11.49 -5.40
C CYS A 44 14.68 10.89 -5.46
N ARG A 45 15.69 11.61 -5.93
CA ARG A 45 16.97 10.97 -6.22
C ARG A 45 17.75 10.57 -4.98
N ALA A 46 18.05 11.51 -4.12
CA ALA A 46 18.91 11.23 -2.97
C ALA A 46 18.22 11.53 -1.66
N ALA A 47 17.40 12.57 -1.59
CA ALA A 47 16.84 13.03 -0.33
C ALA A 47 15.31 13.11 -0.35
N GLY A 48 14.67 12.71 -1.43
CA GLY A 48 13.22 12.74 -1.53
C GLY A 48 12.56 11.68 -0.66
N SER A 49 11.26 11.79 -0.48
CA SER A 49 10.52 10.83 0.32
C SER A 49 10.56 9.43 -0.32
N ARG A 50 10.43 8.44 0.53
CA ARG A 50 10.28 7.04 0.12
C ARG A 50 8.94 6.55 0.58
N THR A 51 8.17 5.94 -0.31
CA THR A 51 6.83 5.47 0.00
C THR A 51 6.66 4.04 -0.49
N TYR A 52 6.02 3.23 0.33
CA TYR A 52 5.84 1.81 0.05
C TYR A 52 4.37 1.46 0.19
N LEU A 53 3.88 0.64 -0.73
CA LEU A 53 2.52 0.13 -0.69
C LEU A 53 2.50 -1.29 -1.21
N ALA A 54 1.89 -2.20 -0.45
CA ALA A 54 1.69 -3.58 -0.89
C ALA A 54 0.28 -4.02 -0.56
N LEU A 55 -0.29 -4.84 -1.43
CA LEU A 55 -1.63 -5.35 -1.28
C LEU A 55 -1.59 -6.83 -1.63
N LEU A 56 -2.06 -7.69 -0.70
CA LEU A 56 -2.08 -9.13 -0.90
C LEU A 56 -3.47 -9.65 -0.64
N CYS A 57 -3.92 -10.58 -1.46
CA CYS A 57 -5.18 -11.26 -1.24
C CYS A 57 -4.88 -12.70 -0.84
N ARG A 58 -5.19 -13.06 0.40
CA ARG A 58 -5.03 -14.43 0.88
C ARG A 58 -6.21 -15.30 0.51
N GLN A 59 -7.40 -14.69 0.39
CA GLN A 59 -8.61 -15.41 0.07
C GLN A 59 -9.58 -14.43 -0.57
N GLY A 60 -10.22 -14.85 -1.67
CA GLY A 60 -11.19 -14.00 -2.36
C GLY A 60 -10.88 -13.91 -3.85
N ASP A 61 -11.77 -13.25 -4.56
CA ASP A 61 -11.69 -13.13 -6.01
C ASP A 61 -10.98 -11.85 -6.42
N PHE A 62 -9.70 -11.77 -6.10
CA PHE A 62 -8.87 -10.64 -6.51
C PHE A 62 -7.93 -11.07 -7.62
N PHE A 63 -7.72 -10.16 -8.55
CA PHE A 63 -6.80 -10.36 -9.66
C PHE A 63 -5.82 -9.19 -9.69
N PHE A 64 -4.53 -9.52 -9.72
CA PHE A 64 -3.47 -8.53 -9.84
C PHE A 64 -2.69 -8.81 -11.11
N GLY A 65 -2.42 -7.77 -11.89
CA GLY A 65 -1.67 -7.96 -13.11
C GLY A 65 -0.85 -6.75 -13.47
N PRO A 66 0.27 -6.97 -14.15
CA PRO A 66 1.08 -5.83 -14.59
C PRO A 66 0.46 -5.16 -15.81
N ILE A 67 0.77 -3.88 -15.98
CA ILE A 67 0.43 -3.14 -17.17
C ILE A 67 1.74 -2.84 -17.88
N GLU A 68 1.86 -3.25 -19.14
CA GLU A 68 3.08 -3.07 -19.90
C GLU A 68 2.85 -2.06 -21.02
N ASP A 69 3.90 -1.30 -21.35
CA ASP A 69 3.83 -0.41 -22.49
C ASP A 69 4.18 -1.16 -23.79
N ASP A 70 4.29 -0.42 -24.87
CA ASP A 70 4.55 -1.02 -26.18
C ASP A 70 5.91 -1.71 -26.26
N ASP A 71 6.84 -1.32 -25.39
CA ASP A 71 8.18 -1.90 -25.34
C ASP A 71 8.27 -3.10 -24.40
N GLY A 72 7.16 -3.51 -23.78
CA GLY A 72 7.16 -4.62 -22.84
C GLY A 72 7.62 -4.27 -21.44
N ARG A 73 7.80 -2.99 -21.14
CA ARG A 73 8.22 -2.56 -19.82
C ARG A 73 7.00 -2.39 -18.91
N VAL A 74 7.12 -2.89 -17.68
CA VAL A 74 6.02 -2.75 -16.72
C VAL A 74 5.93 -1.30 -16.28
N VAL A 75 4.80 -0.67 -16.55
CA VAL A 75 4.57 0.74 -16.22
C VAL A 75 3.45 0.93 -15.20
N GLY A 76 2.80 -0.14 -14.79
CA GLY A 76 1.73 -0.03 -13.81
C GLY A 76 1.25 -1.39 -13.36
N ILE A 77 0.25 -1.35 -12.49
CA ILE A 77 -0.38 -2.56 -11.99
C ILE A 77 -1.88 -2.34 -12.01
N ARG A 78 -2.61 -3.41 -12.33
CA ARG A 78 -4.07 -3.37 -12.29
C ARG A 78 -4.57 -4.31 -11.22
N ILE A 79 -5.64 -3.92 -10.58
CA ILE A 79 -6.29 -4.71 -9.55
C ILE A 79 -7.76 -4.79 -9.90
N ALA A 80 -8.29 -6.01 -9.89
CA ALA A 80 -9.71 -6.22 -10.11
C ALA A 80 -10.23 -7.19 -9.08
N CYS A 81 -11.49 -7.08 -8.73
CA CYS A 81 -12.10 -7.99 -7.78
C CYS A 81 -13.57 -8.17 -8.12
N CYS A 82 -14.16 -9.21 -7.58
CA CYS A 82 -15.57 -9.54 -7.78
C CYS A 82 -16.25 -9.62 -6.43
N GLY A 83 -17.53 -9.28 -6.43
CA GLY A 83 -18.37 -9.41 -5.23
C GLY A 83 -18.32 -8.20 -4.34
N ASP A 84 -19.38 -8.05 -3.55
CA ASP A 84 -19.48 -6.94 -2.62
C ASP A 84 -18.44 -7.04 -1.51
N ASP A 85 -18.08 -8.26 -1.11
CA ASP A 85 -17.01 -8.46 -0.13
C ASP A 85 -15.70 -7.87 -0.62
N GLY A 86 -15.38 -8.10 -1.89
CA GLY A 86 -14.16 -7.58 -2.49
C GLY A 86 -14.17 -6.07 -2.56
N LEU A 87 -15.30 -5.50 -2.97
CA LEU A 87 -15.42 -4.04 -3.02
C LEU A 87 -15.25 -3.43 -1.64
N ASP A 88 -15.91 -3.99 -0.64
CA ASP A 88 -15.82 -3.46 0.70
C ASP A 88 -14.41 -3.61 1.27
N ALA A 89 -13.76 -4.74 0.99
CA ALA A 89 -12.39 -4.97 1.45
C ALA A 89 -11.42 -3.96 0.84
N ILE A 90 -11.57 -3.67 -0.46
CA ILE A 90 -10.65 -2.71 -1.10
C ILE A 90 -10.89 -1.29 -0.59
N LEU A 91 -12.15 -0.94 -0.32
CA LEU A 91 -12.43 0.37 0.27
C LEU A 91 -11.74 0.52 1.62
N LYS A 92 -11.83 -0.52 2.46
CA LYS A 92 -11.16 -0.49 3.76
C LYS A 92 -9.64 -0.45 3.64
N ALA A 93 -9.09 -1.18 2.66
CA ALA A 93 -7.65 -1.18 2.44
C ALA A 93 -7.17 0.19 1.98
N LEU A 94 -7.92 0.84 1.10
CA LEU A 94 -7.55 2.18 0.63
C LEU A 94 -7.66 3.21 1.75
N GLU A 95 -8.69 3.09 2.58
CA GLU A 95 -8.84 3.98 3.72
C GLU A 95 -7.67 3.83 4.68
N PHE A 96 -7.30 2.59 4.99
CA PHE A 96 -6.15 2.33 5.85
C PHE A 96 -4.88 2.92 5.24
N THR A 97 -4.67 2.71 3.95
CA THR A 97 -3.50 3.23 3.25
C THR A 97 -3.41 4.75 3.37
N TYR A 98 -4.52 5.42 3.10
CA TYR A 98 -4.55 6.87 3.18
C TYR A 98 -4.18 7.36 4.58
N HIS A 99 -4.80 6.76 5.60
CA HIS A 99 -4.56 7.20 6.98
C HIS A 99 -3.13 6.88 7.43
N ALA A 100 -2.60 5.72 7.06
CA ALA A 100 -1.23 5.37 7.43
C ALA A 100 -0.23 6.35 6.85
N LEU A 101 -0.39 6.68 5.57
CA LEU A 101 0.52 7.61 4.91
C LEU A 101 0.33 9.03 5.43
N ASP A 102 -0.92 9.45 5.61
CA ASP A 102 -1.22 10.79 6.07
C ASP A 102 -0.69 11.04 7.49
N ASP A 103 -0.84 10.05 8.36
CA ASP A 103 -0.35 10.17 9.73
C ASP A 103 1.16 10.32 9.76
N GLN A 104 1.87 9.57 8.91
CA GLN A 104 3.33 9.68 8.86
C GLN A 104 3.77 11.01 8.27
N CYS A 105 3.01 11.54 7.31
CA CYS A 105 3.29 12.87 6.77
C CYS A 105 3.09 13.95 7.82
N SER A 106 2.02 13.86 8.60
CA SER A 106 1.73 14.84 9.63
C SER A 106 2.83 14.88 10.70
N GLY A 107 3.41 13.71 11.01
CA GLY A 107 4.50 13.66 11.96
C GLY A 107 5.77 14.32 11.47
N VAL A 108 5.94 14.41 10.16
CA VAL A 108 7.16 14.99 9.57
C VAL A 108 7.09 16.51 9.49
N ASP A 109 5.89 17.04 9.37
CA ASP A 109 5.70 18.49 9.20
C ASP A 109 6.02 19.31 10.44
N ASP A 110 6.26 18.66 11.53
CA ASP A 110 6.67 19.37 12.74
C ASP A 110 8.15 19.72 12.68
#